data_ea71371f71c759b0f7d59a71e5a44d36
#
_entry.id   ea71371f71c759b0f7d59a71e5a44d36
#
_cell.length_a   1.000
_cell.length_b   1.000
_cell.length_c   1.000
_cell.angle_alpha   90.00
_cell.angle_beta   90.00
_cell.angle_gamma   90.00
#
_symmetry.space_group_name_H-M   'P 1'
#
loop_
_entity.id
_entity.type
_entity.pdbx_description
1 polymer ?
#
loop_
_entity_poly.entity_id
_entity_poly.type
_entity_poly.pdbx_seq_one_letter_code
_entity_poly.pdbx_strand_id
1 'polypeptide(L)'
;MEKEENQNSTSSDHNQDIPKETEKPDESSAEENKQEKDQEPKEEIKEQTPEEKIVELEDKVARTFAEMENQRRRFEKEKEDAFEYGGYSFAKEALNLIDNLDRSKHVLESDDKLKETEALNKTLEHLEIIKKDLISIFEKNNIKPIDSLNKKLDPNFHQAMMEIEDDTKEPGTIIQEIQKGFTIKDRLLRPSLVGVSKKVTKKEEKTEENKENQEIK
;
A
#
# COMPACT_ATOMS: atom_id res chain seq x y z
N MET A 1 47.15 -10.64 44.38
CA MET A 1 47.91 -9.43 44.04
C MET A 1 47.17 -8.78 42.92
N GLU A 2 46.33 -7.84 43.34
CA GLU A 2 46.46 -6.39 43.13
C GLU A 2 45.97 -6.01 41.70
N LYS A 3 45.10 -5.05 41.45
CA LYS A 3 44.37 -4.04 42.25
C LYS A 3 43.19 -3.58 41.44
N GLU A 4 42.13 -3.26 42.13
CA GLU A 4 41.07 -2.37 41.74
C GLU A 4 41.61 -1.03 41.23
N GLU A 5 40.97 -0.44 40.21
CA GLU A 5 40.78 1.02 40.22
C GLU A 5 39.48 1.37 39.50
N ASN A 6 38.62 1.89 40.31
CA ASN A 6 37.37 2.56 40.10
C ASN A 6 37.65 4.03 39.70
N GLN A 7 37.10 4.53 38.61
CA GLN A 7 36.94 5.98 38.44
C GLN A 7 35.61 6.32 37.75
N ASN A 8 34.82 6.82 38.62
CA ASN A 8 33.61 7.63 38.50
C ASN A 8 33.92 9.01 37.89
N SER A 9 33.04 9.48 37.01
CA SER A 9 32.69 10.90 36.76
C SER A 9 32.18 11.01 35.32
N THR A 10 31.19 11.70 34.95
CA THR A 10 30.35 12.81 35.41
C THR A 10 29.26 13.00 34.36
N SER A 11 28.09 13.28 34.83
CA SER A 11 26.95 13.85 34.12
C SER A 11 27.32 15.05 33.26
N SER A 12 26.77 15.13 32.04
CA SER A 12 26.52 16.42 31.40
C SER A 12 25.16 16.41 30.72
N ASP A 13 24.26 17.16 31.35
CA ASP A 13 23.07 17.74 30.78
C ASP A 13 23.34 18.33 29.40
N HIS A 14 22.56 17.92 28.42
CA HIS A 14 22.41 18.69 27.20
C HIS A 14 20.92 18.96 26.98
N ASN A 15 20.49 20.02 27.62
CA ASN A 15 19.27 20.75 27.40
C ASN A 15 19.42 21.47 26.04
N GLN A 16 18.72 21.06 25.00
CA GLN A 16 18.65 21.83 23.78
C GLN A 16 17.28 22.47 23.65
N ASP A 17 17.34 23.79 23.69
CA ASP A 17 16.30 24.78 23.48
C ASP A 17 15.50 24.54 22.17
N ILE A 18 14.19 24.62 22.33
CA ILE A 18 13.24 24.76 21.21
C ILE A 18 12.98 26.27 21.05
N PRO A 19 13.20 26.86 19.87
CA PRO A 19 12.87 28.27 19.66
C PRO A 19 11.33 28.42 19.51
N LYS A 20 10.78 29.26 20.40
CA LYS A 20 9.45 29.83 20.21
C LYS A 20 9.49 30.90 19.13
N GLU A 21 8.85 30.69 18.04
CA GLU A 21 8.55 31.74 17.05
C GLU A 21 7.26 32.43 17.45
N THR A 22 7.42 33.70 17.82
CA THR A 22 6.35 34.64 18.15
C THR A 22 5.99 35.41 16.89
N GLU A 23 4.84 35.11 16.29
CA GLU A 23 4.22 36.04 15.33
C GLU A 23 3.34 37.04 16.05
N LYS A 24 3.62 38.32 15.78
CA LYS A 24 2.85 39.48 16.21
C LYS A 24 1.66 39.67 15.24
N PRO A 25 0.48 40.07 15.74
CA PRO A 25 -0.59 40.50 14.87
C PRO A 25 -0.41 41.98 14.48
N ASP A 26 -0.70 42.22 13.21
CA ASP A 26 -0.76 43.54 12.56
C ASP A 26 -2.06 44.24 12.91
N GLU A 27 -1.93 45.50 13.38
CA GLU A 27 -3.04 46.43 13.63
C GLU A 27 -3.47 47.09 12.31
N SER A 28 -4.74 47.01 11.95
CA SER A 28 -5.46 48.22 11.49
C SER A 28 -6.95 47.95 11.23
N SER A 29 -7.68 48.72 11.83
CA SER A 29 -8.89 49.52 11.48
C SER A 29 -10.05 49.31 12.42
N ALA A 30 -10.25 50.39 13.16
CA ALA A 30 -11.43 50.72 13.90
C ALA A 30 -12.63 50.93 12.96
N GLU A 31 -13.80 50.45 13.37
CA GLU A 31 -15.02 51.27 13.35
C GLU A 31 -16.17 50.58 14.09
N GLU A 32 -16.72 51.36 14.97
CA GLU A 32 -17.95 51.26 15.74
C GLU A 32 -19.06 50.37 15.22
N ASN A 33 -19.63 49.48 16.10
CA ASN A 33 -21.09 49.49 16.27
C ASN A 33 -21.55 48.80 17.56
N LYS A 34 -22.25 49.63 18.35
CA LYS A 34 -23.38 49.40 19.28
C LYS A 34 -23.59 48.00 19.91
N GLN A 35 -23.52 48.09 21.21
CA GLN A 35 -24.29 47.39 22.25
C GLN A 35 -25.52 46.64 21.77
N GLU A 36 -25.46 45.33 21.83
CA GLU A 36 -26.60 44.48 22.15
C GLU A 36 -26.20 43.59 23.34
N LYS A 37 -26.93 43.76 24.44
CA LYS A 37 -26.90 42.91 25.62
C LYS A 37 -27.51 41.57 25.24
N ASP A 38 -26.71 40.61 24.90
CA ASP A 38 -27.14 39.21 24.96
C ASP A 38 -26.98 38.72 26.39
N GLN A 39 -28.13 38.48 27.00
CA GLN A 39 -28.25 37.77 28.24
C GLN A 39 -27.92 36.33 27.99
N GLU A 40 -26.73 35.92 28.44
CA GLU A 40 -26.45 34.49 28.60
C GLU A 40 -27.53 33.91 29.51
N PRO A 41 -28.24 32.84 29.12
CA PRO A 41 -29.10 32.15 30.03
C PRO A 41 -28.25 31.58 31.16
N LYS A 42 -28.39 32.14 32.35
CA LYS A 42 -27.90 31.49 33.57
C LYS A 42 -28.57 30.14 33.61
N GLU A 43 -27.87 29.08 33.20
CA GLU A 43 -28.25 27.72 33.60
C GLU A 43 -28.27 27.70 35.11
N GLU A 44 -29.49 27.63 35.66
CA GLU A 44 -29.70 27.32 37.04
C GLU A 44 -29.05 25.99 37.31
N ILE A 45 -27.90 26.02 37.98
CA ILE A 45 -27.25 24.82 38.52
C ILE A 45 -28.19 24.29 39.57
N LYS A 46 -29.12 23.41 39.14
CA LYS A 46 -29.93 22.62 40.09
C LYS A 46 -28.93 21.80 40.89
N GLU A 47 -28.80 22.12 42.18
CA GLU A 47 -28.02 21.31 43.11
C GLU A 47 -28.60 19.90 43.10
N GLN A 48 -27.94 18.99 42.35
CA GLN A 48 -28.31 17.58 42.31
C GLN A 48 -28.19 16.99 43.72
N THR A 49 -29.17 16.22 44.11
CA THR A 49 -29.09 15.52 45.38
C THR A 49 -27.93 14.51 45.36
N PRO A 50 -27.36 14.17 46.54
CA PRO A 50 -26.27 13.19 46.60
C PRO A 50 -26.64 11.84 45.97
N GLU A 51 -27.87 11.46 46.04
CA GLU A 51 -28.39 10.20 45.43
C GLU A 51 -28.40 10.27 43.91
N GLU A 52 -28.81 11.40 43.31
CA GLU A 52 -28.78 11.61 41.86
C GLU A 52 -27.35 11.60 41.34
N LYS A 53 -26.39 12.18 42.07
CA LYS A 53 -24.96 12.13 41.72
C LYS A 53 -24.39 10.72 41.75
N ILE A 54 -24.82 9.88 42.70
CA ILE A 54 -24.39 8.49 42.77
C ILE A 54 -24.86 7.72 41.53
N VAL A 55 -26.14 7.86 41.17
CA VAL A 55 -26.71 7.20 39.98
C VAL A 55 -26.01 7.66 38.72
N GLU A 56 -25.73 8.97 38.55
CA GLU A 56 -25.02 9.48 37.38
C GLU A 56 -23.59 8.95 37.32
N LEU A 57 -22.89 8.86 38.46
CA LEU A 57 -21.56 8.30 38.52
C LEU A 57 -21.52 6.80 38.22
N GLU A 58 -22.51 6.04 38.72
CA GLU A 58 -22.67 4.62 38.43
C GLU A 58 -22.91 4.39 36.93
N ASP A 59 -23.79 5.17 36.29
CA ASP A 59 -24.02 5.12 34.86
C ASP A 59 -22.75 5.49 34.06
N LYS A 60 -22.04 6.51 34.51
CA LYS A 60 -20.77 6.92 33.88
C LYS A 60 -19.72 5.84 34.01
N VAL A 61 -19.58 5.22 35.18
CA VAL A 61 -18.66 4.10 35.40
C VAL A 61 -19.07 2.90 34.53
N ALA A 62 -20.33 2.55 34.46
CA ALA A 62 -20.82 1.46 33.60
C ALA A 62 -20.49 1.72 32.11
N ARG A 63 -20.74 2.95 31.67
CA ARG A 63 -20.39 3.37 30.28
C ARG A 63 -18.88 3.31 30.01
N THR A 64 -18.06 3.83 30.93
CA THR A 64 -16.60 3.80 30.76
C THR A 64 -16.05 2.38 30.76
N PHE A 65 -16.60 1.47 31.57
CA PHE A 65 -16.24 0.05 31.50
C PHE A 65 -16.59 -0.59 30.16
N ALA A 66 -17.79 -0.30 29.63
CA ALA A 66 -18.17 -0.80 28.30
C ALA A 66 -17.27 -0.25 27.20
N GLU A 67 -16.92 1.03 27.25
CA GLU A 67 -15.97 1.66 26.31
C GLU A 67 -14.57 1.05 26.44
N MET A 68 -14.07 0.82 27.64
CA MET A 68 -12.77 0.17 27.86
C MET A 68 -12.74 -1.26 27.29
N GLU A 69 -13.80 -2.04 27.48
CA GLU A 69 -13.87 -3.40 26.92
C GLU A 69 -13.91 -3.37 25.39
N ASN A 70 -14.66 -2.43 24.80
CA ASN A 70 -14.66 -2.25 23.34
C ASN A 70 -13.30 -1.84 22.81
N GLN A 71 -12.62 -0.91 23.50
CA GLN A 71 -11.25 -0.50 23.15
C GLN A 71 -10.27 -1.66 23.29
N ARG A 72 -10.37 -2.47 24.37
CA ARG A 72 -9.52 -3.65 24.56
C ARG A 72 -9.64 -4.62 23.39
N ARG A 73 -10.87 -4.96 23.01
CA ARG A 73 -11.10 -5.86 21.85
C ARG A 73 -10.56 -5.28 20.54
N ARG A 74 -10.71 -3.97 20.36
CA ARG A 74 -10.16 -3.29 19.20
C ARG A 74 -8.64 -3.36 19.17
N PHE A 75 -7.97 -3.06 20.28
CA PHE A 75 -6.52 -3.12 20.36
C PHE A 75 -5.97 -4.55 20.23
N GLU A 76 -6.67 -5.56 20.75
CA GLU A 76 -6.29 -6.96 20.54
C GLU A 76 -6.30 -7.30 19.05
N LYS A 77 -7.34 -6.90 18.32
CA LYS A 77 -7.43 -7.09 16.88
C LYS A 77 -6.37 -6.29 16.12
N GLU A 78 -6.18 -5.02 16.44
CA GLU A 78 -5.14 -4.18 15.82
C GLU A 78 -3.73 -4.76 16.05
N LYS A 79 -3.48 -5.31 17.24
CA LYS A 79 -2.21 -5.99 17.56
C LYS A 79 -2.03 -7.25 16.73
N GLU A 80 -3.08 -8.06 16.58
CA GLU A 80 -3.06 -9.26 15.75
C GLU A 80 -2.80 -8.90 14.29
N ASP A 81 -3.54 -7.92 13.76
CA ASP A 81 -3.37 -7.39 12.40
C ASP A 81 -1.94 -6.84 12.19
N ALA A 82 -1.41 -6.09 13.16
CA ALA A 82 -0.05 -5.57 13.10
C ALA A 82 1.01 -6.67 13.10
N PHE A 83 0.80 -7.75 13.86
CA PHE A 83 1.68 -8.91 13.86
C PHE A 83 1.58 -9.71 12.56
N GLU A 84 0.38 -9.87 12.02
CA GLU A 84 0.15 -10.63 10.79
C GLU A 84 0.65 -9.91 9.53
N TYR A 85 0.47 -8.59 9.47
CA TYR A 85 0.78 -7.78 8.29
C TYR A 85 1.93 -6.79 8.50
N GLY A 86 2.65 -6.88 9.61
CA GLY A 86 3.77 -5.97 9.91
C GLY A 86 4.88 -5.97 8.85
N GLY A 87 5.04 -7.10 8.15
CA GLY A 87 5.98 -7.22 7.03
C GLY A 87 5.48 -6.69 5.68
N TYR A 88 4.25 -6.17 5.59
CA TYR A 88 3.64 -5.78 4.32
C TYR A 88 4.47 -4.78 3.50
N SER A 89 4.92 -3.70 4.13
CA SER A 89 5.71 -2.66 3.46
C SER A 89 7.06 -3.20 2.97
N PHE A 90 7.77 -3.93 3.83
CA PHE A 90 9.01 -4.59 3.46
C PHE A 90 8.81 -5.60 2.32
N ALA A 91 7.79 -6.44 2.42
CA ALA A 91 7.48 -7.43 1.39
C ALA A 91 7.21 -6.78 0.03
N LYS A 92 6.45 -5.67 0.02
CA LYS A 92 6.15 -4.93 -1.20
C LYS A 92 7.40 -4.38 -1.88
N GLU A 93 8.35 -3.87 -1.12
CA GLU A 93 9.63 -3.38 -1.65
C GLU A 93 10.54 -4.54 -2.09
N ALA A 94 10.55 -5.63 -1.34
CA ALA A 94 11.35 -6.81 -1.67
C ALA A 94 10.90 -7.49 -2.97
N LEU A 95 9.66 -7.31 -3.43
CA LEU A 95 9.21 -7.79 -4.75
C LEU A 95 10.03 -7.18 -5.91
N ASN A 96 10.55 -5.98 -5.75
CA ASN A 96 11.41 -5.36 -6.76
C ASN A 96 12.69 -6.17 -7.00
N LEU A 97 13.13 -6.94 -6.01
CA LEU A 97 14.29 -7.79 -6.17
C LEU A 97 14.02 -8.96 -7.13
N ILE A 98 12.81 -9.55 -7.05
CA ILE A 98 12.38 -10.59 -8.00
C ILE A 98 12.33 -10.02 -9.42
N ASP A 99 11.73 -8.84 -9.58
CA ASP A 99 11.63 -8.19 -10.90
C ASP A 99 13.01 -7.86 -11.48
N ASN A 100 13.94 -7.44 -10.62
CA ASN A 100 15.32 -7.17 -11.02
C ASN A 100 16.05 -8.44 -11.45
N LEU A 101 15.82 -9.57 -10.76
CA LEU A 101 16.38 -10.88 -11.16
C LEU A 101 15.84 -11.30 -12.53
N ASP A 102 14.53 -11.17 -12.76
CA ASP A 102 13.92 -11.50 -14.05
C ASP A 102 14.42 -10.61 -15.17
N ARG A 103 14.55 -9.31 -14.91
CA ARG A 103 15.13 -8.36 -15.87
C ARG A 103 16.60 -8.67 -16.16
N SER A 104 17.39 -8.99 -15.14
CA SER A 104 18.81 -9.36 -15.31
C SER A 104 18.96 -10.62 -16.15
N LYS A 105 18.11 -11.62 -15.91
CA LYS A 105 18.04 -12.83 -16.72
C LYS A 105 17.78 -12.49 -18.19
N HIS A 106 16.75 -11.69 -18.46
CA HIS A 106 16.37 -11.30 -19.81
C HIS A 106 17.46 -10.50 -20.54
N VAL A 107 18.13 -9.59 -19.83
CA VAL A 107 19.26 -8.82 -20.40
C VAL A 107 20.42 -9.74 -20.77
N LEU A 108 20.78 -10.69 -19.90
CA LEU A 108 21.84 -11.66 -20.16
C LEU A 108 21.52 -12.58 -21.34
N GLU A 109 20.28 -13.04 -21.46
CA GLU A 109 19.80 -13.86 -22.58
C GLU A 109 19.82 -13.10 -23.92
N SER A 110 19.64 -11.77 -23.86
CA SER A 110 19.60 -10.90 -25.03
C SER A 110 20.97 -10.43 -25.51
N ASP A 111 22.04 -10.63 -24.72
CA ASP A 111 23.39 -10.18 -25.08
C ASP A 111 24.03 -11.11 -26.11
N ASP A 112 24.20 -10.62 -27.35
CA ASP A 112 24.76 -11.39 -28.44
C ASP A 112 26.23 -11.84 -28.21
N LYS A 113 26.94 -11.17 -27.29
CA LYS A 113 28.33 -11.54 -26.96
C LYS A 113 28.42 -12.72 -26.01
N LEU A 114 27.36 -12.95 -25.26
CA LEU A 114 27.28 -14.01 -24.26
C LEU A 114 26.48 -15.24 -24.76
N LYS A 115 25.73 -15.09 -25.85
CA LYS A 115 24.96 -16.19 -26.43
C LYS A 115 25.87 -17.39 -26.69
N GLU A 116 25.37 -18.57 -26.32
CA GLU A 116 26.03 -19.88 -26.50
C GLU A 116 27.29 -20.10 -25.64
N THR A 117 27.59 -19.23 -24.68
CA THR A 117 28.73 -19.45 -23.77
C THR A 117 28.28 -20.33 -22.58
N GLU A 118 29.16 -21.28 -22.21
CA GLU A 118 28.92 -22.11 -21.00
C GLU A 118 28.83 -21.24 -19.72
N ALA A 119 29.53 -20.11 -19.71
CA ALA A 119 29.48 -19.13 -18.62
C ALA A 119 28.10 -18.52 -18.45
N LEU A 120 27.39 -18.20 -19.57
CA LEU A 120 26.03 -17.69 -19.53
C LEU A 120 25.08 -18.70 -18.88
N ASN A 121 25.13 -19.96 -19.32
CA ASN A 121 24.26 -21.01 -18.79
C ASN A 121 24.43 -21.19 -17.28
N LYS A 122 25.69 -21.24 -16.80
CA LYS A 122 25.98 -21.32 -15.36
C LYS A 122 25.46 -20.09 -14.59
N THR A 123 25.60 -18.90 -15.16
CA THR A 123 25.09 -17.67 -14.52
C THR A 123 23.58 -17.67 -14.45
N LEU A 124 22.88 -18.08 -15.49
CA LEU A 124 21.42 -18.22 -15.51
C LEU A 124 20.93 -19.23 -14.49
N GLU A 125 21.59 -20.39 -14.36
CA GLU A 125 21.29 -21.38 -13.32
C GLU A 125 21.40 -20.79 -11.92
N HIS A 126 22.47 -20.05 -11.65
CA HIS A 126 22.66 -19.40 -10.35
C HIS A 126 21.59 -18.35 -10.06
N LEU A 127 21.19 -17.54 -11.04
CA LEU A 127 20.10 -16.58 -10.89
C LEU A 127 18.76 -17.28 -10.62
N GLU A 128 18.50 -18.42 -11.27
CA GLU A 128 17.30 -19.20 -11.00
C GLU A 128 17.27 -19.82 -9.59
N ILE A 129 18.41 -20.29 -9.11
CA ILE A 129 18.53 -20.79 -7.73
C ILE A 129 18.21 -19.66 -6.74
N ILE A 130 18.83 -18.49 -6.90
CA ILE A 130 18.58 -17.32 -6.03
C ILE A 130 17.10 -16.92 -6.06
N LYS A 131 16.50 -16.88 -7.25
CA LYS A 131 15.08 -16.57 -7.41
C LYS A 131 14.19 -17.59 -6.72
N LYS A 132 14.47 -18.87 -6.87
CA LYS A 132 13.73 -19.95 -6.23
C LYS A 132 13.83 -19.89 -4.70
N ASP A 133 15.00 -19.61 -4.16
CA ASP A 133 15.22 -19.46 -2.73
C ASP A 133 14.43 -18.25 -2.19
N LEU A 134 14.44 -17.13 -2.91
CA LEU A 134 13.68 -15.94 -2.53
C LEU A 134 12.17 -16.21 -2.54
N ILE A 135 11.65 -16.89 -3.55
CA ILE A 135 10.23 -17.28 -3.61
C ILE A 135 9.91 -18.23 -2.43
N SER A 136 10.77 -19.19 -2.12
CA SER A 136 10.58 -20.08 -0.97
C SER A 136 10.55 -19.33 0.36
N ILE A 137 11.38 -18.30 0.53
CA ILE A 137 11.34 -17.42 1.70
C ILE A 137 10.00 -16.67 1.77
N PHE A 138 9.51 -16.18 0.63
CA PHE A 138 8.22 -15.49 0.58
C PHE A 138 7.06 -16.42 0.93
N GLU A 139 7.04 -17.63 0.39
CA GLU A 139 6.01 -18.64 0.70
C GLU A 139 5.97 -18.97 2.20
N LYS A 140 7.13 -19.10 2.84
CA LYS A 140 7.24 -19.31 4.30
C LYS A 140 6.65 -18.16 5.11
N ASN A 141 6.64 -16.95 4.55
CA ASN A 141 6.03 -15.76 5.13
C ASN A 141 4.61 -15.51 4.63
N ASN A 142 3.94 -16.52 4.08
CA ASN A 142 2.59 -16.45 3.53
C ASN A 142 2.42 -15.44 2.39
N ILE A 143 3.49 -15.15 1.66
CA ILE A 143 3.47 -14.34 0.44
C ILE A 143 3.44 -15.32 -0.73
N LYS A 144 2.38 -15.25 -1.55
CA LYS A 144 2.16 -16.18 -2.65
C LYS A 144 2.04 -15.42 -3.98
N PRO A 145 2.62 -15.96 -5.06
CA PRO A 145 2.40 -15.41 -6.39
C PRO A 145 0.95 -15.62 -6.82
N ILE A 146 0.43 -14.67 -7.56
CA ILE A 146 -0.89 -14.79 -8.21
C ILE A 146 -0.69 -15.56 -9.50
N ASP A 147 -1.46 -16.63 -9.66
CA ASP A 147 -1.47 -17.41 -10.91
C ASP A 147 -2.47 -16.77 -11.88
N SER A 148 -1.96 -16.04 -12.85
CA SER A 148 -2.74 -15.19 -13.75
C SER A 148 -2.94 -15.80 -15.15
N LEU A 149 -2.00 -16.62 -15.65
CA LEU A 149 -2.00 -17.10 -17.02
C LEU A 149 -3.24 -17.95 -17.35
N ASN A 150 -3.82 -17.71 -18.53
CA ASN A 150 -5.01 -18.40 -19.04
C ASN A 150 -6.28 -18.29 -18.19
N LYS A 151 -6.31 -17.34 -17.24
CA LYS A 151 -7.50 -17.02 -16.46
C LYS A 151 -8.19 -15.77 -17.01
N LYS A 152 -9.45 -15.57 -16.66
CA LYS A 152 -10.15 -14.32 -16.94
C LYS A 152 -9.60 -13.20 -16.08
N LEU A 153 -9.56 -12.00 -16.63
CA LEU A 153 -9.15 -10.80 -15.91
C LEU A 153 -10.06 -10.59 -14.69
N ASP A 154 -9.45 -10.51 -13.51
CA ASP A 154 -10.10 -10.10 -12.27
C ASP A 154 -9.51 -8.78 -11.80
N PRO A 155 -10.28 -7.68 -11.78
CA PRO A 155 -9.77 -6.37 -11.40
C PRO A 155 -9.22 -6.28 -9.97
N ASN A 156 -9.59 -7.22 -9.08
CA ASN A 156 -9.08 -7.26 -7.72
C ASN A 156 -7.62 -7.72 -7.64
N PHE A 157 -7.18 -8.55 -8.58
CA PHE A 157 -5.85 -9.18 -8.56
C PHE A 157 -5.00 -8.83 -9.78
N HIS A 158 -5.61 -8.40 -10.88
CA HIS A 158 -4.95 -8.18 -12.15
C HIS A 158 -5.14 -6.75 -12.63
N GLN A 159 -4.10 -6.22 -13.26
CA GLN A 159 -4.14 -4.92 -13.94
C GLN A 159 -3.77 -5.13 -15.41
N ALA A 160 -4.72 -4.93 -16.31
CA ALA A 160 -4.47 -4.99 -17.74
C ALA A 160 -3.63 -3.79 -18.18
N MET A 161 -2.50 -4.05 -18.84
CA MET A 161 -1.61 -3.03 -19.39
C MET A 161 -1.67 -2.93 -20.90
N MET A 162 -1.98 -4.04 -21.58
CA MET A 162 -2.10 -4.09 -23.02
C MET A 162 -3.17 -5.06 -23.46
N GLU A 163 -3.74 -4.82 -24.64
CA GLU A 163 -4.61 -5.74 -25.34
C GLU A 163 -3.80 -6.40 -26.44
N ILE A 164 -3.88 -7.74 -26.52
CA ILE A 164 -3.19 -8.55 -27.53
C ILE A 164 -4.27 -9.16 -28.40
N GLU A 165 -4.15 -8.98 -29.72
CA GLU A 165 -5.06 -9.58 -30.67
C GLU A 165 -4.83 -11.10 -30.73
N ASP A 166 -5.79 -11.86 -30.24
CA ASP A 166 -5.77 -13.33 -30.23
C ASP A 166 -7.19 -13.86 -30.41
N ASP A 167 -7.45 -14.43 -31.59
CA ASP A 167 -8.74 -15.01 -31.90
C ASP A 167 -8.93 -16.44 -31.34
N THR A 168 -7.86 -17.02 -30.79
CA THR A 168 -7.91 -18.40 -30.25
C THR A 168 -8.45 -18.43 -28.82
N LYS A 169 -8.46 -17.30 -28.13
CA LYS A 169 -8.90 -17.18 -26.72
C LYS A 169 -10.12 -16.26 -26.58
N GLU A 170 -10.89 -16.49 -25.54
CA GLU A 170 -12.02 -15.61 -25.23
C GLU A 170 -11.51 -14.20 -24.87
N PRO A 171 -12.22 -13.15 -25.29
CA PRO A 171 -11.87 -11.77 -24.92
C PRO A 171 -11.80 -11.59 -23.40
N GLY A 172 -10.78 -10.86 -22.93
CA GLY A 172 -10.54 -10.66 -21.52
C GLY A 172 -9.82 -11.82 -20.82
N THR A 173 -9.31 -12.82 -21.58
CA THR A 173 -8.45 -13.86 -21.05
C THR A 173 -7.01 -13.35 -21.00
N ILE A 174 -6.31 -13.63 -19.92
CA ILE A 174 -4.90 -13.25 -19.73
C ILE A 174 -4.03 -14.16 -20.59
N ILE A 175 -3.33 -13.55 -21.54
CA ILE A 175 -2.44 -14.24 -22.47
C ILE A 175 -1.01 -14.22 -21.95
N GLN A 176 -0.59 -13.07 -21.44
CA GLN A 176 0.77 -12.82 -21.01
C GLN A 176 0.78 -12.13 -19.66
N GLU A 177 1.71 -12.53 -18.80
CA GLU A 177 2.02 -11.86 -17.56
C GLU A 177 3.32 -11.05 -17.75
N ILE A 178 3.21 -9.73 -17.65
CA ILE A 178 4.34 -8.81 -17.80
C ILE A 178 5.10 -8.71 -16.49
N GLN A 179 4.36 -8.63 -15.38
CA GLN A 179 4.91 -8.58 -14.04
C GLN A 179 4.06 -9.41 -13.09
N LYS A 180 4.71 -10.26 -12.31
CA LYS A 180 4.01 -11.13 -11.37
C LYS A 180 3.39 -10.37 -10.22
N GLY A 181 2.13 -10.63 -9.94
CA GLY A 181 1.45 -10.17 -8.75
C GLY A 181 1.69 -11.08 -7.54
N PHE A 182 1.50 -10.52 -6.36
CA PHE A 182 1.66 -11.26 -5.10
C PHE A 182 0.62 -10.84 -4.09
N THR A 183 0.22 -11.80 -3.25
CA THR A 183 -0.62 -11.58 -2.08
C THR A 183 0.14 -11.97 -0.81
N ILE A 184 -0.18 -11.33 0.30
CA ILE A 184 0.23 -11.74 1.64
C ILE A 184 -1.02 -12.17 2.39
N LYS A 185 -1.14 -13.45 2.71
CA LYS A 185 -2.40 -14.03 3.22
C LYS A 185 -3.56 -13.63 2.30
N ASP A 186 -4.53 -12.87 2.85
CA ASP A 186 -5.74 -12.41 2.14
C ASP A 186 -5.58 -11.02 1.50
N ARG A 187 -4.45 -10.35 1.75
CA ARG A 187 -4.24 -8.97 1.31
C ARG A 187 -3.39 -8.91 0.05
N LEU A 188 -3.83 -8.11 -0.92
CA LEU A 188 -3.06 -7.86 -2.13
C LEU A 188 -1.82 -7.01 -1.79
N LEU A 189 -0.61 -7.51 -2.16
CA LEU A 189 0.64 -6.76 -2.11
C LEU A 189 0.83 -5.93 -3.38
N ARG A 190 0.65 -6.60 -4.53
CA ARG A 190 0.80 -6.00 -5.85
C ARG A 190 -0.03 -6.78 -6.85
N PRO A 191 -0.85 -6.14 -7.72
CA PRO A 191 -1.56 -6.82 -8.79
C PRO A 191 -0.58 -7.37 -9.83
N SER A 192 -0.98 -8.43 -10.53
CA SER A 192 -0.27 -8.88 -11.73
C SER A 192 -0.52 -7.91 -12.87
N LEU A 193 0.55 -7.43 -13.53
CA LEU A 193 0.43 -6.67 -14.77
C LEU A 193 0.32 -7.65 -15.94
N VAL A 194 -0.77 -7.58 -16.70
CA VAL A 194 -1.11 -8.61 -17.68
C VAL A 194 -1.48 -8.01 -19.03
N GLY A 195 -1.23 -8.80 -20.08
CA GLY A 195 -1.79 -8.61 -21.41
C GLY A 195 -3.03 -9.50 -21.60
N VAL A 196 -4.12 -8.90 -22.03
CA VAL A 196 -5.41 -9.58 -22.22
C VAL A 196 -5.75 -9.76 -23.68
N SER A 197 -6.48 -10.85 -23.98
CA SER A 197 -6.96 -11.13 -25.33
C SER A 197 -8.04 -10.14 -25.74
N LYS A 198 -7.95 -9.69 -26.99
CA LYS A 198 -8.98 -8.92 -27.69
C LYS A 198 -9.29 -9.62 -29.01
N LYS A 199 -10.57 -9.76 -29.34
CA LYS A 199 -10.95 -10.25 -30.69
C LYS A 199 -10.56 -9.21 -31.73
N VAL A 200 -9.95 -9.68 -32.81
CA VAL A 200 -9.70 -8.87 -34.01
C VAL A 200 -11.06 -8.51 -34.61
N THR A 201 -11.54 -7.32 -34.32
CA THR A 201 -12.61 -6.73 -35.13
C THR A 201 -11.96 -6.35 -36.45
N LYS A 202 -12.15 -7.16 -37.50
CA LYS A 202 -11.90 -6.74 -38.89
C LYS A 202 -12.67 -5.43 -39.06
N LYS A 203 -12.01 -4.30 -38.94
CA LYS A 203 -12.52 -3.04 -39.49
C LYS A 203 -12.71 -3.31 -40.98
N GLU A 204 -13.95 -3.39 -41.42
CA GLU A 204 -14.27 -3.36 -42.83
C GLU A 204 -13.64 -2.10 -43.41
N GLU A 205 -12.56 -2.28 -44.17
CA GLU A 205 -12.08 -1.33 -45.16
C GLU A 205 -13.12 -1.27 -46.29
N LYS A 206 -14.23 -0.63 -46.02
CA LYS A 206 -15.23 -0.23 -46.98
C LYS A 206 -15.58 1.21 -46.70
N THR A 207 -14.80 2.12 -47.20
CA THR A 207 -15.26 3.50 -47.52
C THR A 207 -14.17 4.34 -48.22
N GLU A 208 -13.47 3.86 -49.21
CA GLU A 208 -12.72 4.77 -50.08
C GLU A 208 -12.94 4.54 -51.61
N GLU A 209 -13.59 3.49 -52.02
CA GLU A 209 -13.83 3.26 -53.46
C GLU A 209 -15.11 3.89 -54.04
N ASN A 210 -15.89 4.62 -53.26
CA ASN A 210 -17.18 5.20 -53.71
C ASN A 210 -17.24 6.72 -53.86
N LYS A 211 -16.09 7.39 -53.82
CA LYS A 211 -16.05 8.83 -54.11
C LYS A 211 -15.45 9.25 -55.44
N GLU A 212 -14.88 8.33 -56.21
CA GLU A 212 -14.29 8.67 -57.52
C GLU A 212 -15.21 8.47 -58.71
N ASN A 213 -16.44 7.97 -58.52
CA ASN A 213 -17.37 7.72 -59.63
C ASN A 213 -18.61 8.65 -59.73
N GLN A 214 -18.62 9.79 -59.06
CA GLN A 214 -19.72 10.76 -59.14
C GLN A 214 -19.35 12.14 -59.69
N GLU A 215 -18.14 12.33 -60.20
CA GLU A 215 -17.78 13.63 -60.86
C GLU A 215 -17.58 13.52 -62.38
N ILE A 216 -18.06 12.49 -63.03
CA ILE A 216 -18.12 12.46 -64.49
C ILE A 216 -19.56 12.12 -64.90
N LYS A 217 -20.47 13.12 -64.86
CA LYS A 217 -21.63 13.28 -65.79
C LYS A 217 -22.16 14.70 -65.72
#